data_7debbf1abe5cfca75f1aa12b84e1865f
#
_entry.id   7debbf1abe5cfca75f1aa12b84e1865f
#
_cell.length_a   1.000
_cell.length_b   1.000
_cell.length_c   1.000
_cell.angle_alpha   90.00
_cell.angle_beta   90.00
_cell.angle_gamma   90.00
#
_symmetry.space_group_name_H-M   'P 1'
#
loop_
_entity.id
_entity.type
_entity.pdbx_description
1 polymer ?
#
loop_
_entity_poly.entity_id
_entity_poly.type
_entity_poly.pdbx_seq_one_letter_code
_entity_poly.pdbx_strand_id
1 'polypeptide(L)'
;SQEVTFEFAKADAPKVIAQPQDASAHEGDAVVLSVAAEAGKGVLDHADSSAGSAADVELSYQWFHMVGGEAVALEGETGESLLIENLDDDCAGGYFCRITQRYLGTETQVDSDRAVISVVPWDTLVFNGGLLPVARAHSSYRATIAGAAGGEAPYEYTWDDAKLPDGFKISRTSGGLMLSGTPSKAGVFSFDVTCKDAQGETVTAHFVLVVQAKRVELAFEGGSFVYSGDAQAPEVTGVPKACEGDLRVRYFGTGGTHYSSSEAPTDAGTYRAVATLRSNGYIGTATRKFKIAPAKLKVKVDDAERFEGEANPEFTSNLESGVDTSGVTVEYSCEADESSPAGEYEIAATVTDPNFDVMVESGTLTVKKKQEPVNPDPDKPDGPDPDNPDPDQPDKPEPDKPEPDQPDKPDPDNPDKPEPGKPEPGKPGSPDSDQSDSKDPAKPGSSDDSAAGKAKTNGAENSGQKASSKSSAQQLADTGDKAPLAVAVAAGAVALIALGLELLRRRHPGA
;
A
#
# COMPACT_ATOMS: atom_id res chain seq x y z
N SER A 1 -38.12 22.72 2.01
CA SER A 1 -36.66 22.60 2.16
C SER A 1 -36.38 21.91 3.49
N GLN A 2 -35.83 20.71 3.45
CA GLN A 2 -35.31 20.07 4.64
C GLN A 2 -33.92 20.67 4.91
N GLU A 3 -33.77 21.19 6.11
CA GLU A 3 -32.50 21.67 6.60
C GLU A 3 -31.61 20.46 6.86
N VAL A 4 -30.54 20.30 6.09
CA VAL A 4 -29.54 19.24 6.28
C VAL A 4 -28.47 19.82 7.17
N THR A 5 -28.47 19.42 8.43
CA THR A 5 -27.43 19.79 9.39
C THR A 5 -26.25 18.83 9.20
N PHE A 6 -25.10 19.34 8.79
CA PHE A 6 -23.86 18.59 8.77
C PHE A 6 -23.16 18.74 10.12
N GLU A 7 -23.11 17.67 10.91
CA GLU A 7 -22.19 17.59 12.04
C GLU A 7 -20.81 17.16 11.50
N PHE A 8 -19.85 18.08 11.60
CA PHE A 8 -18.46 17.72 11.38
C PHE A 8 -17.98 16.88 12.56
N ALA A 9 -17.52 15.66 12.31
CA ALA A 9 -16.92 14.81 13.33
C ALA A 9 -15.72 15.55 13.93
N LYS A 10 -15.78 15.82 15.23
CA LYS A 10 -14.69 16.44 15.98
C LYS A 10 -13.48 15.49 15.98
N ALA A 11 -12.30 15.99 15.63
CA ALA A 11 -11.08 15.20 15.76
C ALA A 11 -10.84 14.83 17.22
N ASP A 12 -10.32 13.62 17.47
CA ASP A 12 -9.84 13.23 18.80
C ASP A 12 -8.76 14.21 19.29
N ALA A 13 -8.60 14.32 20.59
CA ALA A 13 -7.51 15.11 21.16
C ALA A 13 -6.14 14.53 20.76
N PRO A 14 -5.09 15.36 20.65
CA PRO A 14 -3.73 14.87 20.45
C PRO A 14 -3.33 13.92 21.57
N LYS A 15 -2.44 12.99 21.28
CA LYS A 15 -1.96 12.00 22.24
C LYS A 15 -0.51 12.28 22.60
N VAL A 16 -0.22 12.45 23.89
CA VAL A 16 1.17 12.49 24.38
C VAL A 16 1.78 11.08 24.27
N ILE A 17 2.88 10.95 23.53
CA ILE A 17 3.61 9.69 23.30
C ILE A 17 4.90 9.60 24.10
N ALA A 18 5.44 10.73 24.56
CA ALA A 18 6.51 10.79 25.53
C ALA A 18 6.23 11.92 26.52
N GLN A 19 6.19 11.57 27.79
CA GLN A 19 5.95 12.50 28.91
C GLN A 19 7.25 13.19 29.32
N PRO A 20 7.20 14.45 29.79
CA PRO A 20 8.36 15.08 30.44
C PRO A 20 8.72 14.30 31.69
N GLN A 21 10.00 14.22 31.98
CA GLN A 21 10.54 13.46 33.11
C GLN A 21 10.96 14.41 34.24
N ASP A 22 10.83 13.96 35.48
CA ASP A 22 11.37 14.63 36.65
C ASP A 22 12.88 14.86 36.48
N ALA A 23 13.37 15.98 36.97
CA ALA A 23 14.78 16.32 36.90
C ALA A 23 15.28 16.94 38.19
N SER A 24 16.51 16.67 38.56
CA SER A 24 17.23 17.33 39.63
C SER A 24 18.44 18.05 39.05
N ALA A 25 18.78 19.18 39.60
CA ALA A 25 19.97 19.93 39.19
C ALA A 25 20.52 20.74 40.36
N HIS A 26 21.75 21.19 40.26
CA HIS A 26 22.36 22.09 41.23
C HIS A 26 22.00 23.52 40.90
N GLU A 27 22.09 24.41 41.90
CA GLU A 27 21.91 25.83 41.72
C GLU A 27 22.84 26.35 40.59
N GLY A 28 22.31 27.15 39.66
CA GLY A 28 23.02 27.70 38.49
C GLY A 28 23.13 26.76 37.29
N ASP A 29 22.77 25.49 37.41
CA ASP A 29 22.71 24.55 36.28
C ASP A 29 21.51 24.83 35.35
N ALA A 30 21.41 24.07 34.29
CA ALA A 30 20.28 24.10 33.35
C ALA A 30 19.59 22.74 33.25
N VAL A 31 18.26 22.76 33.10
CA VAL A 31 17.44 21.57 32.87
C VAL A 31 16.64 21.74 31.58
N VAL A 32 16.50 20.64 30.85
CA VAL A 32 15.62 20.54 29.66
C VAL A 32 14.51 19.54 29.95
N LEU A 33 13.27 20.02 29.93
CA LEU A 33 12.09 19.15 29.87
C LEU A 33 11.64 19.02 28.43
N SER A 34 11.16 17.85 28.04
CA SER A 34 10.72 17.58 26.66
C SER A 34 9.49 16.70 26.63
N VAL A 35 8.62 16.95 25.67
CA VAL A 35 7.40 16.20 25.42
C VAL A 35 7.33 15.82 23.94
N ALA A 36 6.72 14.68 23.62
CA ALA A 36 6.37 14.36 22.24
C ALA A 36 4.89 14.00 22.16
N ALA A 37 4.23 14.45 21.09
CA ALA A 37 2.81 14.18 20.86
C ALA A 37 2.54 13.75 19.42
N GLU A 38 1.44 13.01 19.25
CA GLU A 38 0.87 12.65 17.96
C GLU A 38 -0.49 13.30 17.81
N ALA A 39 -0.84 13.66 16.56
CA ALA A 39 -2.17 14.17 16.26
C ALA A 39 -3.26 13.12 16.58
N GLY A 40 -4.37 13.58 17.10
CA GLY A 40 -5.54 12.75 17.39
C GLY A 40 -6.16 12.17 16.13
N LYS A 41 -6.76 11.01 16.25
CA LYS A 41 -7.46 10.31 15.17
C LYS A 41 -8.83 10.95 14.92
N GLY A 42 -9.34 10.84 13.73
CA GLY A 42 -10.75 11.08 13.46
C GLY A 42 -11.07 11.64 12.10
N VAL A 43 -10.19 12.37 11.46
CA VAL A 43 -10.52 13.05 10.19
C VAL A 43 -9.61 12.64 9.04
N LEU A 44 -8.44 12.09 9.34
CA LEU A 44 -7.48 11.61 8.34
C LEU A 44 -7.77 10.18 7.86
N ASP A 45 -8.73 9.48 8.48
CA ASP A 45 -9.07 8.10 8.14
C ASP A 45 -10.04 7.97 6.97
N HIS A 46 -10.65 9.05 6.54
CA HIS A 46 -11.44 9.04 5.32
C HIS A 46 -10.53 9.29 4.12
N ALA A 47 -9.90 8.22 3.64
CA ALA A 47 -9.12 8.20 2.40
C ALA A 47 -9.94 8.62 1.16
N ASP A 48 -11.19 9.02 1.34
CA ASP A 48 -12.10 9.47 0.28
C ASP A 48 -12.30 10.98 0.20
N SER A 49 -11.81 11.74 1.17
CA SER A 49 -11.89 13.19 1.03
C SER A 49 -10.71 13.70 0.22
N SER A 50 -10.99 14.14 -0.99
CA SER A 50 -10.11 14.98 -1.83
C SER A 50 -9.76 16.33 -1.18
N ALA A 51 -10.06 16.53 0.11
CA ALA A 51 -9.98 17.78 0.86
C ALA A 51 -9.23 17.61 2.17
N GLY A 52 -8.31 16.89 2.41
CA GLY A 52 -7.52 16.83 3.64
C GLY A 52 -6.16 16.21 3.37
N SER A 53 -5.23 17.01 2.98
CA SER A 53 -3.82 16.66 3.09
C SER A 53 -3.47 16.56 4.58
N ALA A 54 -2.63 15.59 4.95
CA ALA A 54 -2.04 15.50 6.29
C ALA A 54 -1.27 16.81 6.71
N ALA A 55 -1.21 17.79 5.82
CA ALA A 55 -0.62 19.11 6.02
C ALA A 55 -1.50 20.08 6.83
N ASP A 56 -2.77 19.74 7.10
CA ASP A 56 -3.72 20.66 7.72
C ASP A 56 -3.92 20.44 9.24
N VAL A 57 -3.15 19.53 9.85
CA VAL A 57 -3.13 19.32 11.30
C VAL A 57 -1.92 20.02 11.90
N GLU A 58 -2.17 21.06 12.67
CA GLU A 58 -1.14 21.81 13.37
C GLU A 58 -1.18 21.44 14.87
N LEU A 59 -0.04 21.02 15.42
CA LEU A 59 0.17 20.87 16.85
C LEU A 59 0.94 22.09 17.33
N SER A 60 0.47 22.69 18.43
CA SER A 60 1.14 23.75 19.14
C SER A 60 1.28 23.39 20.61
N TYR A 61 2.30 23.94 21.24
CA TYR A 61 2.71 23.63 22.60
C TYR A 61 2.70 24.89 23.44
N GLN A 62 2.46 24.76 24.73
CA GLN A 62 2.63 25.82 25.73
C GLN A 62 3.02 25.18 27.05
N TRP A 63 4.16 25.62 27.62
CA TRP A 63 4.61 25.15 28.92
C TRP A 63 4.03 25.99 30.05
N PHE A 64 3.80 25.31 31.19
CA PHE A 64 3.28 25.89 32.41
C PHE A 64 4.15 25.48 33.58
N HIS A 65 4.33 26.42 34.53
CA HIS A 65 4.91 26.19 35.84
C HIS A 65 3.82 26.24 36.92
N MET A 66 3.87 25.33 37.87
CA MET A 66 2.93 25.26 38.99
C MET A 66 3.43 26.09 40.14
N VAL A 67 2.89 27.28 40.34
CA VAL A 67 3.28 28.22 41.40
C VAL A 67 2.13 28.32 42.40
N GLY A 68 2.37 27.95 43.66
CA GLY A 68 1.34 28.01 44.71
C GLY A 68 0.12 27.13 44.48
N GLY A 69 0.21 26.14 43.57
CA GLY A 69 -0.89 25.24 43.17
C GLY A 69 -1.65 25.70 41.92
N GLU A 70 -1.33 26.88 41.39
CA GLU A 70 -1.89 27.41 40.15
C GLU A 70 -0.96 27.20 38.96
N ALA A 71 -1.51 26.95 37.77
CA ALA A 71 -0.75 26.80 36.52
C ALA A 71 -0.49 28.20 35.92
N VAL A 72 0.77 28.61 35.87
CA VAL A 72 1.21 29.86 35.24
C VAL A 72 1.85 29.55 33.90
N ALA A 73 1.32 30.11 32.81
CA ALA A 73 1.91 29.94 31.48
C ALA A 73 3.29 30.63 31.42
N LEU A 74 4.25 29.90 30.85
CA LEU A 74 5.60 30.44 30.59
C LEU A 74 5.55 31.15 29.22
N GLU A 75 5.58 32.45 29.22
CA GLU A 75 5.42 33.25 28.01
C GLU A 75 6.58 32.99 27.03
N GLY A 76 6.22 32.66 25.80
CA GLY A 76 7.18 32.35 24.73
C GLY A 76 7.65 30.89 24.69
N GLU A 77 7.38 30.09 25.73
CA GLU A 77 7.77 28.67 25.79
C GLU A 77 6.75 27.79 25.07
N THR A 78 6.84 27.78 23.73
CA THR A 78 5.89 27.12 22.81
C THR A 78 6.49 25.96 22.01
N GLY A 79 7.67 25.51 22.41
CA GLY A 79 8.36 24.37 21.79
C GLY A 79 8.00 23.02 22.40
N GLU A 80 8.41 21.92 21.76
CA GLU A 80 8.37 20.56 22.30
C GLU A 80 9.30 20.39 23.52
N SER A 81 10.22 21.31 23.72
CA SER A 81 11.17 21.34 24.83
C SER A 81 11.17 22.69 25.51
N LEU A 82 11.32 22.67 26.84
CA LEU A 82 11.50 23.80 27.71
C LEU A 82 12.93 23.73 28.26
N LEU A 83 13.71 24.82 28.03
CA LEU A 83 15.03 25.00 28.64
C LEU A 83 14.89 25.96 29.79
N ILE A 84 15.27 25.55 30.99
CA ILE A 84 15.35 26.39 32.19
C ILE A 84 16.83 26.54 32.53
N GLU A 85 17.35 27.75 32.41
CA GLU A 85 18.75 28.11 32.69
C GLU A 85 18.88 28.76 34.06
N ASN A 86 20.07 28.62 34.68
CA ASN A 86 20.40 29.24 35.95
C ASN A 86 19.40 28.94 37.07
N LEU A 87 19.20 27.61 37.28
CA LEU A 87 18.25 27.14 38.28
C LEU A 87 18.52 27.73 39.66
N ASP A 88 17.41 28.09 40.31
CA ASP A 88 17.35 28.49 41.71
C ASP A 88 16.12 27.90 42.38
N ASP A 89 15.91 28.20 43.66
CA ASP A 89 14.76 27.67 44.41
C ASP A 89 13.41 28.13 43.82
N ASP A 90 13.34 29.24 43.12
CA ASP A 90 12.11 29.74 42.47
C ASP A 90 11.76 28.94 41.21
N CYS A 91 12.76 28.28 40.64
CA CYS A 91 12.59 27.36 39.49
C CYS A 91 12.15 25.96 39.93
N ALA A 92 12.24 25.62 41.23
CA ALA A 92 11.78 24.33 41.73
C ALA A 92 10.26 24.18 41.64
N GLY A 93 9.76 23.01 41.26
CA GLY A 93 8.31 22.77 41.21
C GLY A 93 7.86 21.93 40.08
N GLY A 94 6.55 21.91 39.86
CA GLY A 94 5.93 21.09 38.81
C GLY A 94 5.77 21.86 37.51
N TYR A 95 6.09 21.20 36.39
CA TYR A 95 5.95 21.70 35.04
C TYR A 95 5.12 20.76 34.19
N PHE A 96 4.34 21.28 33.28
CA PHE A 96 3.63 20.48 32.28
C PHE A 96 3.50 21.25 30.97
N CYS A 97 3.27 20.51 29.89
CA CYS A 97 3.04 21.09 28.58
C CYS A 97 1.59 20.86 28.13
N ARG A 98 0.91 21.91 27.70
CA ARG A 98 -0.38 21.81 27.01
C ARG A 98 -0.16 21.73 25.52
N ILE A 99 -0.67 20.66 24.91
CA ILE A 99 -0.60 20.42 23.48
C ILE A 99 -1.98 20.72 22.89
N THR A 100 -2.05 21.62 21.94
CA THR A 100 -3.26 22.00 21.22
C THR A 100 -3.17 21.54 19.78
N GLN A 101 -4.18 20.79 19.34
CA GLN A 101 -4.38 20.41 17.95
C GLN A 101 -5.42 21.31 17.31
N ARG A 102 -5.06 21.93 16.19
CA ARG A 102 -5.97 22.71 15.35
C ARG A 102 -6.23 21.97 14.05
N TYR A 103 -7.53 21.75 13.75
CA TYR A 103 -7.98 21.07 12.53
C TYR A 103 -9.31 21.66 12.05
N LEU A 104 -9.37 22.11 10.78
CA LEU A 104 -10.59 22.66 10.15
C LEU A 104 -11.36 23.64 11.04
N GLY A 105 -10.66 24.48 11.78
CA GLY A 105 -11.27 25.49 12.67
C GLY A 105 -11.75 24.95 14.02
N THR A 106 -11.55 23.68 14.33
CA THR A 106 -11.77 23.10 15.66
C THR A 106 -10.46 22.95 16.42
N GLU A 107 -10.51 23.12 17.74
CA GLU A 107 -9.36 22.92 18.62
C GLU A 107 -9.66 21.82 19.62
N THR A 108 -8.67 20.97 19.84
CA THR A 108 -8.65 19.95 20.90
C THR A 108 -7.32 20.02 21.65
N GLN A 109 -7.35 19.77 22.95
CA GLN A 109 -6.18 19.92 23.81
C GLN A 109 -5.97 18.69 24.68
N VAL A 110 -4.72 18.47 25.07
CA VAL A 110 -4.29 17.53 26.10
C VAL A 110 -3.14 18.16 26.90
N ASP A 111 -3.14 17.96 28.20
CA ASP A 111 -2.00 18.30 29.05
C ASP A 111 -1.11 17.08 29.22
N SER A 112 0.20 17.27 29.26
CA SER A 112 1.15 16.24 29.66
C SER A 112 1.01 15.91 31.15
N ASP A 113 1.63 14.84 31.58
CA ASP A 113 1.92 14.62 33.01
C ASP A 113 2.80 15.76 33.52
N ARG A 114 2.81 15.93 34.84
CA ARG A 114 3.69 16.91 35.49
C ARG A 114 5.06 16.29 35.71
N ALA A 115 6.10 17.03 35.30
CA ALA A 115 7.47 16.77 35.70
C ALA A 115 7.84 17.70 36.84
N VAL A 116 8.58 17.19 37.82
CA VAL A 116 9.05 17.97 38.97
C VAL A 116 10.52 18.29 38.81
N ILE A 117 10.87 19.58 38.92
CA ILE A 117 12.24 20.02 38.99
C ILE A 117 12.61 20.25 40.46
N SER A 118 13.74 19.68 40.89
CA SER A 118 14.30 19.81 42.22
C SER A 118 15.70 20.41 42.15
N VAL A 119 15.92 21.51 42.89
CA VAL A 119 17.25 22.08 43.09
C VAL A 119 17.88 21.38 44.29
N VAL A 120 19.07 20.81 44.10
CA VAL A 120 19.75 19.99 45.11
C VAL A 120 21.15 20.47 45.40
N PRO A 121 21.71 20.23 46.62
CA PRO A 121 23.10 20.57 46.95
C PRO A 121 24.11 19.88 46.03
N TRP A 122 25.30 20.49 45.89
CA TRP A 122 26.36 19.98 45.02
C TRP A 122 26.99 18.64 45.43
N ASP A 123 26.78 18.21 46.65
CA ASP A 123 27.17 16.87 47.13
C ASP A 123 26.17 15.74 46.74
N THR A 124 25.06 16.12 46.17
CA THR A 124 24.04 15.19 45.70
C THR A 124 24.39 14.72 44.28
N LEU A 125 24.40 13.40 44.07
CA LEU A 125 24.57 12.82 42.73
C LEU A 125 23.36 13.12 41.85
N VAL A 126 23.56 13.73 40.69
CA VAL A 126 22.53 14.05 39.70
C VAL A 126 22.84 13.38 38.37
N PHE A 127 21.86 12.68 37.83
CA PHE A 127 21.91 12.09 36.49
C PHE A 127 20.49 12.03 35.93
N ASN A 128 20.17 12.90 34.97
CA ASN A 128 18.83 13.07 34.42
C ASN A 128 18.61 12.27 33.15
N GLY A 129 17.40 11.71 33.06
CA GLY A 129 16.87 11.10 31.85
C GLY A 129 16.17 12.09 30.93
N GLY A 130 15.25 11.60 30.14
CA GLY A 130 14.38 12.41 29.29
C GLY A 130 14.27 11.92 27.86
N LEU A 131 13.63 12.75 27.02
CA LEU A 131 13.43 12.46 25.60
C LEU A 131 14.72 12.73 24.83
N LEU A 132 15.20 11.69 24.17
CA LEU A 132 16.34 11.78 23.26
C LEU A 132 15.92 12.38 21.90
N PRO A 133 16.84 12.98 21.14
CA PRO A 133 16.56 13.43 19.79
C PRO A 133 15.90 12.34 18.95
N VAL A 134 14.93 12.73 18.12
CA VAL A 134 14.14 11.80 17.31
C VAL A 134 15.02 11.03 16.32
N ALA A 135 14.94 9.71 16.33
CA ALA A 135 15.58 8.83 15.38
C ALA A 135 14.65 8.53 14.16
N ARG A 136 15.24 8.06 13.07
CA ARG A 136 14.50 7.55 11.91
C ARG A 136 14.90 6.11 11.65
N ALA A 137 13.92 5.25 11.43
CA ALA A 137 14.16 3.86 11.04
C ALA A 137 15.03 3.79 9.77
N HIS A 138 15.89 2.80 9.69
CA HIS A 138 16.84 2.57 8.59
C HIS A 138 17.78 3.76 8.29
N SER A 139 18.07 4.58 9.32
CA SER A 139 19.01 5.68 9.22
C SER A 139 19.96 5.63 10.41
N SER A 140 21.23 6.01 10.20
CA SER A 140 22.18 6.06 11.27
C SER A 140 21.82 7.15 12.29
N TYR A 141 21.96 6.82 13.57
CA TYR A 141 21.60 7.68 14.69
C TYR A 141 22.76 7.80 15.67
N ARG A 142 22.90 8.99 16.26
CA ARG A 142 23.79 9.29 17.38
C ARG A 142 23.17 10.31 18.28
N ALA A 143 23.18 10.05 19.57
CA ALA A 143 22.82 11.03 20.60
C ALA A 143 23.78 10.95 21.77
N THR A 144 24.21 12.10 22.26
CA THR A 144 24.99 12.19 23.48
C THR A 144 24.05 12.25 24.67
N ILE A 145 24.31 11.42 25.65
CA ILE A 145 23.69 11.45 26.98
C ILE A 145 24.70 12.11 27.89
N ALA A 146 24.31 13.25 28.47
CA ALA A 146 25.16 13.98 29.39
C ALA A 146 25.60 13.09 30.56
N GLY A 147 26.78 13.32 31.07
CA GLY A 147 27.28 12.61 32.27
C GLY A 147 26.61 13.09 33.55
N ALA A 148 26.79 12.33 34.59
CA ALA A 148 26.36 12.72 35.94
C ALA A 148 27.16 13.95 36.44
N ALA A 149 26.56 14.67 37.36
CA ALA A 149 27.13 15.78 38.07
C ALA A 149 26.89 15.67 39.58
N GLY A 150 27.67 16.38 40.40
CA GLY A 150 27.59 16.26 41.86
C GLY A 150 28.03 14.89 42.40
N GLY A 151 27.85 14.62 43.68
CA GLY A 151 28.41 13.43 44.33
C GLY A 151 29.93 13.35 44.22
N GLU A 152 30.51 12.18 44.26
CA GLU A 152 31.97 11.98 44.21
C GLU A 152 32.39 11.15 42.97
N ALA A 153 33.25 11.70 42.11
CA ALA A 153 33.84 11.01 40.96
C ALA A 153 34.88 9.98 41.40
N PRO A 154 35.14 8.87 40.66
CA PRO A 154 34.62 8.60 39.28
C PRO A 154 33.22 8.01 39.29
N TYR A 155 32.48 8.27 38.19
CA TYR A 155 31.16 7.73 37.96
C TYR A 155 31.19 6.42 37.17
N GLU A 156 30.38 5.45 37.59
CA GLU A 156 30.19 4.18 36.91
C GLU A 156 28.75 4.09 36.36
N TYR A 157 28.63 3.81 35.03
CA TYR A 157 27.32 3.71 34.38
C TYR A 157 27.03 2.26 34.04
N THR A 158 25.79 1.83 34.31
CA THR A 158 25.27 0.50 33.98
C THR A 158 23.92 0.58 33.31
N TRP A 159 23.65 -0.29 32.39
CA TRP A 159 22.39 -0.42 31.67
C TRP A 159 22.18 -1.88 31.25
N ASP A 160 20.95 -2.21 30.85
CA ASP A 160 20.59 -3.51 30.31
C ASP A 160 20.53 -3.43 28.77
N ASP A 161 21.50 -4.03 28.09
CA ASP A 161 21.55 -4.06 26.62
C ASP A 161 20.31 -4.72 26.00
N ALA A 162 19.64 -5.65 26.72
CA ALA A 162 18.42 -6.31 26.22
C ALA A 162 17.20 -5.38 26.18
N LYS A 163 17.25 -4.26 26.90
CA LYS A 163 16.20 -3.23 26.87
C LYS A 163 16.43 -2.13 25.86
N LEU A 164 17.62 -2.09 25.27
CA LEU A 164 17.87 -1.14 24.19
C LEU A 164 17.06 -1.52 22.96
N PRO A 165 16.57 -0.53 22.17
CA PRO A 165 15.91 -0.83 20.92
C PRO A 165 16.84 -1.59 19.96
N ASP A 166 16.29 -2.51 19.18
CA ASP A 166 17.03 -3.28 18.18
C ASP A 166 17.91 -2.38 17.30
N GLY A 167 19.20 -2.73 17.19
CA GLY A 167 20.17 -2.00 16.39
C GLY A 167 20.87 -0.84 17.10
N PHE A 168 20.60 -0.61 18.40
CA PHE A 168 21.30 0.39 19.22
C PHE A 168 22.34 -0.20 20.15
N LYS A 169 23.28 0.64 20.53
CA LYS A 169 24.27 0.38 21.58
C LYS A 169 24.61 1.68 22.31
N ILE A 170 24.93 1.56 23.58
CA ILE A 170 25.49 2.64 24.39
C ILE A 170 27.01 2.44 24.48
N SER A 171 27.76 3.54 24.41
CA SER A 171 29.19 3.56 24.64
C SER A 171 29.57 4.70 25.57
N ARG A 172 30.61 4.52 26.40
CA ARG A 172 31.14 5.54 27.28
C ARG A 172 31.99 6.56 26.50
N THR A 173 31.86 7.82 26.86
CA THR A 173 32.66 8.93 26.30
C THR A 173 33.34 9.71 27.44
N SER A 174 34.18 10.66 27.13
CA SER A 174 34.82 11.50 28.14
C SER A 174 33.83 12.45 28.89
N GLY A 175 32.66 12.69 28.31
CA GLY A 175 31.68 13.61 28.89
C GLY A 175 30.32 12.98 29.18
N GLY A 176 30.26 11.63 29.32
CA GLY A 176 29.01 10.90 29.56
C GLY A 176 28.90 9.67 28.68
N LEU A 177 27.75 9.47 28.07
CA LEU A 177 27.46 8.31 27.26
C LEU A 177 27.03 8.72 25.84
N MET A 178 27.14 7.78 24.90
CA MET A 178 26.64 7.96 23.52
C MET A 178 25.75 6.78 23.16
N LEU A 179 24.51 7.06 22.83
CA LEU A 179 23.61 6.11 22.17
C LEU A 179 23.83 6.20 20.67
N SER A 180 24.09 5.09 20.01
CA SER A 180 24.29 5.04 18.56
C SER A 180 23.75 3.76 17.96
N GLY A 181 23.31 3.82 16.68
CA GLY A 181 22.78 2.66 15.99
C GLY A 181 22.02 2.99 14.71
N THR A 182 21.35 1.97 14.18
CA THR A 182 20.45 2.08 13.02
C THR A 182 19.21 1.27 13.32
N PRO A 183 18.14 1.90 13.82
CA PRO A 183 16.92 1.19 14.19
C PRO A 183 16.21 0.61 12.96
N SER A 184 15.65 -0.58 13.06
CA SER A 184 14.89 -1.24 12.00
C SER A 184 13.37 -1.01 12.11
N LYS A 185 12.88 -0.58 13.28
CA LYS A 185 11.46 -0.41 13.59
C LYS A 185 11.17 1.02 14.03
N ALA A 186 10.00 1.51 13.65
CA ALA A 186 9.46 2.76 14.20
C ALA A 186 8.68 2.46 15.49
N GLY A 187 8.65 3.43 16.40
CA GLY A 187 7.93 3.32 17.67
C GLY A 187 8.52 4.22 18.74
N VAL A 188 7.98 4.12 19.94
CA VAL A 188 8.50 4.76 21.15
C VAL A 188 9.16 3.67 21.99
N PHE A 189 10.39 3.90 22.35
CA PHE A 189 11.22 2.98 23.13
C PHE A 189 11.71 3.68 24.38
N SER A 190 11.89 2.91 25.46
CA SER A 190 12.45 3.44 26.68
C SER A 190 13.47 2.46 27.27
N PHE A 191 14.46 2.99 27.96
CA PHE A 191 15.47 2.25 28.68
C PHE A 191 16.01 3.09 29.84
N ASP A 192 16.58 2.37 30.82
CA ASP A 192 17.14 2.99 32.01
C ASP A 192 18.65 2.88 32.00
N VAL A 193 19.31 3.90 32.54
CA VAL A 193 20.73 3.90 32.82
C VAL A 193 20.93 4.29 34.29
N THR A 194 21.67 3.48 35.02
CA THR A 194 22.02 3.78 36.41
C THR A 194 23.46 4.32 36.47
N CYS A 195 23.60 5.46 37.11
CA CYS A 195 24.89 6.01 37.49
C CYS A 195 25.17 5.70 38.96
N LYS A 196 26.41 5.30 39.24
CA LYS A 196 26.94 5.11 40.60
C LYS A 196 28.19 5.96 40.78
N ASP A 197 28.28 6.67 41.88
CA ASP A 197 29.43 7.47 42.24
C ASP A 197 30.48 6.68 43.05
N ALA A 198 31.58 7.33 43.43
CA ALA A 198 32.65 6.67 44.20
C ALA A 198 32.28 6.35 45.63
N GLN A 199 31.29 7.00 46.22
CA GLN A 199 30.77 6.71 47.55
C GLN A 199 29.75 5.57 47.56
N GLY A 200 29.26 5.20 46.36
CA GLY A 200 28.29 4.12 46.21
C GLY A 200 26.86 4.63 46.08
N GLU A 201 26.64 5.94 46.03
CA GLU A 201 25.32 6.49 45.71
C GLU A 201 24.93 6.15 44.29
N THR A 202 23.64 5.94 44.05
CA THR A 202 23.12 5.53 42.76
C THR A 202 21.90 6.35 42.36
N VAL A 203 21.88 6.81 41.12
CA VAL A 203 20.73 7.45 40.47
C VAL A 203 20.43 6.75 39.17
N THR A 204 19.16 6.45 38.93
CA THR A 204 18.70 5.83 37.68
C THR A 204 17.94 6.86 36.85
N ALA A 205 18.39 7.08 35.65
CA ALA A 205 17.79 7.97 34.66
C ALA A 205 16.98 7.14 33.64
N HIS A 206 15.77 7.59 33.36
CA HIS A 206 14.87 6.99 32.37
C HIS A 206 14.96 7.77 31.07
N PHE A 207 15.29 7.08 29.97
CA PHE A 207 15.40 7.68 28.63
C PHE A 207 14.28 7.19 27.74
N VAL A 208 13.72 8.11 26.95
CA VAL A 208 12.70 7.82 25.93
C VAL A 208 13.26 8.19 24.55
N LEU A 209 13.10 7.29 23.58
CA LEU A 209 13.52 7.49 22.19
C LEU A 209 12.33 7.27 21.26
N VAL A 210 11.97 8.29 20.51
CA VAL A 210 11.00 8.21 19.43
C VAL A 210 11.73 7.89 18.13
N VAL A 211 11.37 6.76 17.50
CA VAL A 211 11.88 6.36 16.17
C VAL A 211 10.75 6.54 15.16
N GLN A 212 10.91 7.50 14.28
CA GLN A 212 9.96 7.73 13.18
C GLN A 212 10.16 6.73 12.05
N ALA A 213 9.06 6.34 11.38
CA ALA A 213 9.14 5.55 10.17
C ALA A 213 9.82 6.31 9.03
N LYS A 214 10.63 5.61 8.25
CA LYS A 214 11.24 6.15 7.04
C LYS A 214 10.20 6.23 5.94
N ARG A 215 9.94 7.44 5.45
CA ARG A 215 9.07 7.66 4.31
C ARG A 215 9.72 7.15 3.03
N VAL A 216 8.98 6.39 2.24
CA VAL A 216 9.34 5.94 0.90
C VAL A 216 8.39 6.53 -0.13
N GLU A 217 8.92 6.84 -1.29
CA GLU A 217 8.15 7.35 -2.42
C GLU A 217 7.62 6.16 -3.21
N LEU A 218 6.31 5.91 -3.09
CA LEU A 218 5.62 4.96 -3.93
C LEU A 218 5.11 5.67 -5.18
N ALA A 219 5.11 4.97 -6.30
CA ALA A 219 4.54 5.46 -7.55
C ALA A 219 3.73 4.37 -8.23
N PHE A 220 2.85 4.76 -9.16
CA PHE A 220 2.15 3.85 -10.04
C PHE A 220 2.65 4.04 -11.46
N GLU A 221 2.97 2.96 -12.15
CA GLU A 221 3.32 2.92 -13.57
C GLU A 221 2.19 2.32 -14.40
N GLY A 222 2.05 2.78 -15.65
CA GLY A 222 0.91 2.42 -16.50
C GLY A 222 -0.35 3.23 -16.22
N GLY A 223 -1.51 2.77 -16.68
CA GLY A 223 -2.82 3.38 -16.35
C GLY A 223 -3.76 3.62 -17.51
N SER A 224 -3.48 3.08 -18.70
CA SER A 224 -4.41 3.05 -19.82
C SER A 224 -4.58 1.61 -20.28
N PHE A 225 -5.77 1.09 -20.13
CA PHE A 225 -6.13 -0.29 -20.41
C PHE A 225 -7.35 -0.33 -21.33
N VAL A 226 -7.54 -1.46 -22.01
CA VAL A 226 -8.76 -1.80 -22.76
C VAL A 226 -9.31 -3.07 -22.17
N TYR A 227 -10.60 -3.16 -22.03
CA TYR A 227 -11.28 -4.33 -21.51
C TYR A 227 -10.80 -5.62 -22.20
N SER A 228 -10.40 -6.60 -21.39
CA SER A 228 -9.88 -7.89 -21.87
C SER A 228 -10.57 -9.10 -21.21
N GLY A 229 -11.48 -8.85 -20.25
CA GLY A 229 -12.04 -9.88 -19.37
C GLY A 229 -11.16 -10.23 -18.17
N ASP A 230 -9.90 -9.78 -18.17
CA ASP A 230 -8.96 -10.00 -17.07
C ASP A 230 -8.88 -8.78 -16.15
N ALA A 231 -8.43 -9.00 -14.92
CA ALA A 231 -8.16 -7.93 -13.97
C ALA A 231 -6.97 -7.07 -14.40
N GLN A 232 -7.16 -5.74 -14.43
CA GLN A 232 -6.18 -4.78 -14.94
C GLN A 232 -5.96 -3.62 -13.96
N ALA A 233 -4.71 -3.34 -13.65
CA ALA A 233 -4.35 -2.20 -12.81
C ALA A 233 -2.93 -1.71 -13.08
N PRO A 234 -2.62 -0.43 -12.79
CA PRO A 234 -1.27 0.07 -12.84
C PRO A 234 -0.39 -0.60 -11.78
N GLU A 235 0.88 -0.83 -12.11
CA GLU A 235 1.86 -1.43 -11.23
C GLU A 235 2.37 -0.43 -10.19
N VAL A 236 2.61 -0.89 -8.95
CA VAL A 236 3.19 -0.07 -7.88
C VAL A 236 4.70 -0.24 -7.87
N THR A 237 5.42 0.89 -7.90
CA THR A 237 6.87 0.94 -7.82
C THR A 237 7.36 1.68 -6.58
N GLY A 238 8.67 1.60 -6.27
CA GLY A 238 9.26 2.26 -5.10
C GLY A 238 9.11 1.48 -3.78
N VAL A 239 8.60 0.24 -3.83
CA VAL A 239 8.44 -0.61 -2.64
C VAL A 239 9.79 -1.22 -2.26
N PRO A 240 10.28 -1.04 -1.00
CA PRO A 240 11.47 -1.72 -0.54
C PRO A 240 11.28 -3.24 -0.57
N LYS A 241 12.26 -3.98 -1.08
CA LYS A 241 12.19 -5.44 -1.24
C LYS A 241 11.75 -6.20 0.03
N ALA A 242 12.18 -5.72 1.19
CA ALA A 242 11.81 -6.31 2.49
C ALA A 242 10.33 -6.10 2.86
N CYS A 243 9.58 -5.28 2.12
CA CYS A 243 8.21 -4.87 2.43
C CYS A 243 7.22 -5.20 1.30
N GLU A 244 7.63 -5.94 0.26
CA GLU A 244 6.76 -6.28 -0.87
C GLU A 244 5.48 -7.01 -0.43
N GLY A 245 5.57 -7.89 0.57
CA GLY A 245 4.42 -8.63 1.13
C GLY A 245 3.47 -7.79 1.99
N ASP A 246 3.87 -6.58 2.38
CA ASP A 246 3.10 -5.69 3.27
C ASP A 246 2.44 -4.54 2.51
N LEU A 247 2.69 -4.44 1.19
CA LEU A 247 2.03 -3.48 0.33
C LEU A 247 0.54 -3.81 0.23
N ARG A 248 -0.29 -2.82 0.49
CA ARG A 248 -1.75 -2.91 0.32
C ARG A 248 -2.19 -1.96 -0.77
N VAL A 249 -2.94 -2.49 -1.75
CA VAL A 249 -3.55 -1.69 -2.80
C VAL A 249 -5.07 -1.84 -2.72
N ARG A 250 -5.78 -0.72 -2.85
CA ARG A 250 -7.25 -0.71 -2.95
C ARG A 250 -7.66 0.10 -4.17
N TYR A 251 -8.74 -0.35 -4.78
CA TYR A 251 -9.28 0.23 -6.00
C TYR A 251 -10.70 0.74 -5.74
N PHE A 252 -10.99 1.92 -6.25
CA PHE A 252 -12.28 2.58 -6.11
C PHE A 252 -12.75 3.04 -7.49
N GLY A 253 -14.03 2.82 -7.80
CA GLY A 253 -14.66 3.39 -8.97
C GLY A 253 -14.81 4.91 -8.82
N THR A 254 -14.78 5.63 -9.94
CA THR A 254 -14.97 7.09 -10.03
C THR A 254 -15.82 7.42 -11.25
N GLY A 255 -16.41 8.64 -11.31
CA GLY A 255 -17.14 9.09 -12.50
C GLY A 255 -18.33 8.23 -12.90
N GLY A 256 -19.08 7.71 -11.93
CA GLY A 256 -20.24 6.83 -12.17
C GLY A 256 -19.91 5.32 -12.14
N THR A 257 -18.64 4.94 -12.08
CA THR A 257 -18.24 3.54 -11.88
C THR A 257 -18.37 3.16 -10.41
N HIS A 258 -19.11 2.09 -10.10
CA HIS A 258 -19.28 1.57 -8.74
C HIS A 258 -18.33 0.41 -8.49
N TYR A 259 -17.25 0.66 -7.75
CA TYR A 259 -16.25 -0.37 -7.40
C TYR A 259 -15.53 0.00 -6.10
N SER A 260 -15.30 -0.98 -5.22
CA SER A 260 -14.49 -0.84 -4.01
C SER A 260 -13.94 -2.20 -3.58
N SER A 261 -12.69 -2.49 -3.92
CA SER A 261 -12.07 -3.80 -3.65
C SER A 261 -10.55 -3.67 -3.46
N SER A 262 -9.93 -4.71 -2.88
CA SER A 262 -8.49 -4.94 -2.95
C SER A 262 -8.05 -5.68 -4.21
N GLU A 263 -8.98 -6.25 -4.95
CA GLU A 263 -8.73 -6.89 -6.24
C GLU A 263 -8.75 -5.84 -7.34
N ALA A 264 -7.93 -6.04 -8.36
CA ALA A 264 -7.93 -5.15 -9.52
C ALA A 264 -9.24 -5.29 -10.31
N PRO A 265 -9.80 -4.18 -10.86
CA PRO A 265 -11.03 -4.24 -11.63
C PRO A 265 -10.85 -4.95 -12.97
N THR A 266 -11.91 -5.61 -13.44
CA THR A 266 -12.02 -6.24 -14.75
C THR A 266 -12.78 -5.39 -15.75
N ASP A 267 -13.87 -4.73 -15.31
CA ASP A 267 -14.82 -4.05 -16.17
C ASP A 267 -14.29 -2.71 -16.72
N ALA A 268 -14.83 -2.30 -17.85
CA ALA A 268 -14.58 -0.97 -18.40
C ALA A 268 -15.11 0.10 -17.45
N GLY A 269 -14.31 1.14 -17.21
CA GLY A 269 -14.67 2.18 -16.26
C GLY A 269 -13.52 3.12 -15.93
N THR A 270 -13.78 4.02 -14.99
CA THR A 270 -12.77 4.92 -14.45
C THR A 270 -12.54 4.61 -12.98
N TYR A 271 -11.28 4.51 -12.59
CA TYR A 271 -10.88 4.00 -11.29
C TYR A 271 -9.82 4.88 -10.65
N ARG A 272 -9.71 4.74 -9.34
CA ARG A 272 -8.62 5.28 -8.53
C ARG A 272 -7.98 4.12 -7.74
N ALA A 273 -6.70 3.90 -7.94
CA ALA A 273 -5.88 3.00 -7.12
C ALA A 273 -5.21 3.78 -6.00
N VAL A 274 -5.19 3.21 -4.80
CA VAL A 274 -4.51 3.73 -3.61
C VAL A 274 -3.59 2.65 -3.08
N ALA A 275 -2.28 2.89 -3.12
CA ALA A 275 -1.27 2.03 -2.52
C ALA A 275 -0.88 2.57 -1.15
N THR A 276 -0.75 1.70 -0.17
CA THR A 276 -0.32 2.03 1.20
C THR A 276 0.70 1.01 1.67
N LEU A 277 1.82 1.50 2.15
CA LEU A 277 2.87 0.69 2.78
C LEU A 277 3.05 1.11 4.23
N ARG A 278 3.03 0.14 5.16
CA ARG A 278 3.32 0.32 6.58
C ARG A 278 3.92 -0.97 7.12
N SER A 279 5.21 -1.06 7.13
CA SER A 279 5.91 -2.24 7.61
C SER A 279 7.39 -1.96 7.86
N ASN A 280 7.94 -2.67 8.83
CA ASN A 280 9.38 -2.70 9.10
C ASN A 280 10.02 -1.30 9.18
N GLY A 281 9.33 -0.35 9.81
CA GLY A 281 9.82 1.02 9.94
C GLY A 281 9.73 1.86 8.67
N TYR A 282 9.04 1.40 7.62
CA TYR A 282 8.73 2.17 6.42
C TYR A 282 7.27 2.62 6.38
N ILE A 283 7.03 3.77 5.77
CA ILE A 283 5.71 4.32 5.51
C ILE A 283 5.69 4.96 4.10
N GLY A 284 4.63 4.69 3.32
CA GLY A 284 4.46 5.28 2.01
C GLY A 284 3.03 5.19 1.54
N THR A 285 2.61 6.15 0.72
CA THR A 285 1.30 6.15 0.05
C THR A 285 1.44 6.67 -1.37
N ALA A 286 0.67 6.11 -2.28
CA ALA A 286 0.53 6.63 -3.64
C ALA A 286 -0.94 6.52 -4.08
N THR A 287 -1.35 7.42 -4.95
CA THR A 287 -2.69 7.39 -5.54
C THR A 287 -2.60 7.65 -7.04
N ARG A 288 -3.34 6.87 -7.83
CA ARG A 288 -3.39 7.00 -9.29
C ARG A 288 -4.82 6.84 -9.78
N LYS A 289 -5.25 7.73 -10.68
CA LYS A 289 -6.46 7.53 -11.49
C LYS A 289 -6.06 6.79 -12.77
N PHE A 290 -6.88 5.82 -13.18
CA PHE A 290 -6.70 5.08 -14.41
C PHE A 290 -8.05 4.73 -15.04
N LYS A 291 -8.02 4.28 -16.29
CA LYS A 291 -9.21 3.95 -17.07
C LYS A 291 -8.99 2.59 -17.74
N ILE A 292 -10.03 1.75 -17.69
CA ILE A 292 -10.20 0.61 -18.59
C ILE A 292 -11.23 1.06 -19.64
N ALA A 293 -10.77 1.23 -20.88
CA ALA A 293 -11.65 1.62 -21.97
C ALA A 293 -12.46 0.40 -22.44
N PRO A 294 -13.68 0.58 -22.95
CA PRO A 294 -14.44 -0.51 -23.58
C PRO A 294 -13.66 -1.12 -24.76
N ALA A 295 -13.80 -2.45 -24.93
CA ALA A 295 -13.30 -3.14 -26.11
C ALA A 295 -14.20 -2.86 -27.33
N LYS A 296 -13.65 -2.93 -28.52
CA LYS A 296 -14.44 -2.80 -29.74
C LYS A 296 -15.23 -4.06 -30.00
N LEU A 297 -16.52 -3.92 -30.29
CA LEU A 297 -17.41 -5.01 -30.68
C LEU A 297 -18.16 -4.61 -31.96
N LYS A 298 -18.00 -5.44 -32.99
CA LYS A 298 -18.78 -5.31 -34.22
C LYS A 298 -19.86 -6.38 -34.20
N VAL A 299 -21.11 -5.95 -34.33
CA VAL A 299 -22.29 -6.80 -34.43
C VAL A 299 -22.76 -6.73 -35.89
N LYS A 300 -22.70 -7.86 -36.60
CA LYS A 300 -23.25 -7.98 -37.95
C LYS A 300 -24.50 -8.82 -37.87
N VAL A 301 -25.65 -8.17 -38.08
CA VAL A 301 -26.96 -8.85 -38.09
C VAL A 301 -27.11 -9.62 -39.39
N ASP A 302 -27.60 -10.85 -39.28
CA ASP A 302 -27.86 -11.72 -40.43
C ASP A 302 -29.13 -11.30 -41.13
N ASP A 303 -29.16 -11.43 -42.49
CA ASP A 303 -30.37 -11.25 -43.27
C ASP A 303 -31.35 -12.41 -43.02
N ALA A 304 -32.65 -12.12 -43.08
CA ALA A 304 -33.70 -13.10 -42.85
C ALA A 304 -34.79 -12.98 -43.92
N GLU A 305 -35.54 -14.06 -44.08
CA GLU A 305 -36.64 -14.08 -45.07
C GLU A 305 -37.89 -14.75 -44.48
N ARG A 306 -39.09 -14.27 -44.89
CA ARG A 306 -40.39 -14.92 -44.63
C ARG A 306 -41.39 -14.59 -45.73
N PHE A 307 -42.52 -15.24 -45.68
CA PHE A 307 -43.66 -14.86 -46.55
C PHE A 307 -44.65 -13.93 -45.82
N GLU A 308 -45.46 -13.18 -46.59
CA GLU A 308 -46.56 -12.41 -46.01
C GLU A 308 -47.51 -13.30 -45.16
N GLY A 309 -47.89 -12.76 -43.96
CA GLY A 309 -48.75 -13.47 -43.01
C GLY A 309 -48.04 -14.51 -42.14
N GLU A 310 -46.69 -14.58 -42.18
CA GLU A 310 -45.89 -15.44 -41.30
C GLU A 310 -45.25 -14.57 -40.21
N ALA A 311 -45.01 -15.15 -39.03
CA ALA A 311 -44.25 -14.50 -37.96
C ALA A 311 -42.80 -14.30 -38.37
N ASN A 312 -42.14 -13.26 -37.82
CA ASN A 312 -40.73 -13.06 -38.03
C ASN A 312 -39.91 -14.24 -37.47
N PRO A 313 -38.91 -14.72 -38.20
CA PRO A 313 -38.00 -15.71 -37.66
C PRO A 313 -37.19 -15.15 -36.48
N GLU A 314 -36.55 -16.04 -35.71
CA GLU A 314 -35.53 -15.59 -34.74
C GLU A 314 -34.38 -14.96 -35.50
N PHE A 315 -34.04 -13.71 -35.12
CA PHE A 315 -32.92 -13.00 -35.72
C PHE A 315 -31.62 -13.41 -35.06
N THR A 316 -30.55 -13.46 -35.85
CA THR A 316 -29.21 -13.86 -35.42
C THR A 316 -28.19 -12.81 -35.85
N SER A 317 -27.01 -12.87 -35.24
CA SER A 317 -25.90 -12.01 -35.62
C SER A 317 -24.55 -12.68 -35.38
N ASN A 318 -23.54 -12.22 -36.09
CA ASN A 318 -22.17 -12.58 -35.84
C ASN A 318 -21.48 -11.46 -35.06
N LEU A 319 -20.79 -11.83 -33.94
CA LEU A 319 -20.06 -10.93 -33.07
C LEU A 319 -18.57 -11.01 -33.36
N GLU A 320 -17.94 -9.89 -33.73
CA GLU A 320 -16.52 -9.78 -34.01
C GLU A 320 -15.87 -8.86 -32.93
N SER A 321 -15.00 -9.42 -32.10
CA SER A 321 -14.24 -8.69 -31.08
C SER A 321 -12.87 -9.34 -30.89
N GLY A 322 -11.93 -8.61 -30.31
CA GLY A 322 -10.64 -9.13 -29.85
C GLY A 322 -10.68 -9.81 -28.50
N VAL A 323 -11.86 -9.84 -27.83
CA VAL A 323 -12.09 -10.42 -26.50
C VAL A 323 -13.27 -11.38 -26.55
N ASP A 324 -13.43 -12.20 -25.52
CA ASP A 324 -14.55 -13.14 -25.39
C ASP A 324 -15.88 -12.39 -25.37
N THR A 325 -16.81 -12.85 -26.23
CA THR A 325 -18.16 -12.31 -26.39
C THR A 325 -19.25 -13.28 -25.95
N SER A 326 -18.91 -14.41 -25.37
CA SER A 326 -19.86 -15.47 -25.00
C SER A 326 -20.95 -15.04 -24.00
N GLY A 327 -20.66 -13.95 -23.23
CA GLY A 327 -21.61 -13.36 -22.28
C GLY A 327 -22.41 -12.18 -22.84
N VAL A 328 -22.20 -11.79 -24.08
CA VAL A 328 -22.88 -10.63 -24.69
C VAL A 328 -24.28 -10.99 -25.12
N THR A 329 -25.26 -10.20 -24.66
CA THR A 329 -26.67 -10.32 -25.09
C THR A 329 -26.95 -9.28 -26.17
N VAL A 330 -27.50 -9.77 -27.31
CA VAL A 330 -27.95 -8.93 -28.42
C VAL A 330 -29.48 -8.90 -28.43
N GLU A 331 -30.07 -7.72 -28.39
CA GLU A 331 -31.52 -7.51 -28.54
C GLU A 331 -31.78 -7.04 -29.97
N TYR A 332 -32.76 -7.69 -30.65
CA TYR A 332 -33.12 -7.36 -32.01
C TYR A 332 -34.44 -6.64 -32.06
N SER A 333 -34.59 -5.74 -33.03
CA SER A 333 -35.83 -5.06 -33.35
C SER A 333 -36.03 -4.95 -34.86
N CYS A 334 -37.28 -5.12 -35.32
CA CYS A 334 -37.67 -4.97 -36.71
C CYS A 334 -39.08 -4.31 -36.71
N GLU A 335 -39.29 -3.35 -37.60
CA GLU A 335 -40.60 -2.69 -37.74
C GLU A 335 -41.64 -3.58 -38.42
N ALA A 336 -41.22 -4.65 -39.13
CA ALA A 336 -42.14 -5.57 -39.76
C ALA A 336 -42.76 -6.53 -38.73
N ASP A 337 -44.06 -6.72 -38.83
CA ASP A 337 -44.86 -7.73 -38.11
C ASP A 337 -45.59 -8.68 -39.11
N GLU A 338 -46.37 -9.63 -38.59
CA GLU A 338 -47.12 -10.62 -39.42
C GLU A 338 -48.01 -9.97 -40.50
N SER A 339 -48.50 -8.76 -40.28
CA SER A 339 -49.35 -8.03 -41.21
C SER A 339 -48.63 -7.19 -42.24
N SER A 340 -47.31 -7.07 -42.11
CA SER A 340 -46.47 -6.25 -43.00
C SER A 340 -46.44 -6.81 -44.42
N PRO A 341 -46.61 -5.98 -45.46
CA PRO A 341 -46.62 -6.41 -46.87
C PRO A 341 -45.22 -6.85 -47.33
N ALA A 342 -45.18 -7.49 -48.52
CA ALA A 342 -43.93 -7.82 -49.17
C ALA A 342 -43.05 -6.59 -49.37
N GLY A 343 -41.79 -6.68 -48.98
CA GLY A 343 -40.81 -5.60 -48.96
C GLY A 343 -39.56 -5.95 -48.18
N GLU A 344 -38.64 -5.01 -48.13
CA GLU A 344 -37.39 -5.10 -47.34
C GLU A 344 -37.55 -4.23 -46.10
N TYR A 345 -37.19 -4.78 -44.93
CA TYR A 345 -37.29 -4.11 -43.63
C TYR A 345 -35.95 -4.27 -42.91
N GLU A 346 -35.52 -3.22 -42.21
CA GLU A 346 -34.28 -3.25 -41.43
C GLU A 346 -34.45 -4.09 -40.17
N ILE A 347 -33.47 -4.94 -39.90
CA ILE A 347 -33.29 -5.65 -38.64
C ILE A 347 -32.21 -4.92 -37.85
N ALA A 348 -32.62 -4.15 -36.84
CA ALA A 348 -31.68 -3.46 -35.95
C ALA A 348 -31.31 -4.33 -34.76
N ALA A 349 -30.11 -4.10 -34.20
CA ALA A 349 -29.65 -4.75 -32.99
C ALA A 349 -29.15 -3.75 -31.97
N THR A 350 -29.24 -4.10 -30.70
CA THR A 350 -28.73 -3.32 -29.55
C THR A 350 -27.99 -4.21 -28.58
N VAL A 351 -26.84 -3.73 -28.09
CA VAL A 351 -26.08 -4.34 -27.01
C VAL A 351 -25.87 -3.30 -25.92
N THR A 352 -26.23 -3.64 -24.68
CA THR A 352 -26.20 -2.72 -23.52
C THR A 352 -25.01 -2.96 -22.58
N ASP A 353 -24.06 -3.85 -22.92
CA ASP A 353 -22.90 -4.13 -22.10
C ASP A 353 -21.89 -2.96 -22.13
N PRO A 354 -21.64 -2.29 -20.98
CA PRO A 354 -20.73 -1.16 -20.89
C PRO A 354 -19.25 -1.50 -21.16
N ASN A 355 -18.92 -2.78 -21.17
CA ASN A 355 -17.58 -3.27 -21.47
C ASN A 355 -17.21 -3.20 -22.95
N PHE A 356 -18.22 -2.90 -23.81
CA PHE A 356 -18.02 -2.83 -25.24
C PHE A 356 -18.40 -1.46 -25.83
N ASP A 357 -17.60 -1.02 -26.79
CA ASP A 357 -17.90 0.08 -27.70
C ASP A 357 -18.41 -0.56 -29.00
N VAL A 358 -19.73 -0.55 -29.15
CA VAL A 358 -20.47 -1.37 -30.10
C VAL A 358 -20.67 -0.64 -31.42
N MET A 359 -20.34 -1.33 -32.53
CA MET A 359 -20.70 -0.93 -33.88
C MET A 359 -21.64 -2.00 -34.47
N VAL A 360 -22.84 -1.57 -34.87
CA VAL A 360 -23.85 -2.45 -35.43
C VAL A 360 -23.92 -2.26 -36.96
N GLU A 361 -23.88 -3.37 -37.70
CA GLU A 361 -24.30 -3.47 -39.09
C GLU A 361 -25.65 -4.17 -39.12
N SER A 362 -26.72 -3.43 -39.52
CA SER A 362 -28.09 -3.94 -39.59
C SER A 362 -28.24 -5.04 -40.64
N GLY A 363 -29.12 -5.98 -40.42
CA GLY A 363 -29.55 -6.96 -41.40
C GLY A 363 -30.83 -6.53 -42.12
N THR A 364 -31.24 -7.31 -43.10
CA THR A 364 -32.46 -7.05 -43.89
C THR A 364 -33.42 -8.24 -43.77
N LEU A 365 -34.66 -7.97 -43.36
CA LEU A 365 -35.77 -8.92 -43.45
C LEU A 365 -36.48 -8.74 -44.78
N THR A 366 -36.42 -9.77 -45.65
CA THR A 366 -37.13 -9.79 -46.91
C THR A 366 -38.47 -10.52 -46.75
N VAL A 367 -39.58 -9.77 -46.79
CA VAL A 367 -40.95 -10.32 -46.81
C VAL A 367 -41.34 -10.60 -48.27
N LYS A 368 -41.57 -11.85 -48.62
CA LYS A 368 -41.94 -12.30 -49.98
C LYS A 368 -43.43 -12.47 -50.08
N LYS A 369 -43.99 -12.18 -51.28
CA LYS A 369 -45.42 -12.47 -51.54
C LYS A 369 -45.68 -13.96 -51.48
N LYS A 370 -46.72 -14.36 -50.78
CA LYS A 370 -47.21 -15.71 -50.82
C LYS A 370 -47.73 -16.01 -52.24
N GLN A 371 -47.14 -16.93 -52.93
CA GLN A 371 -47.70 -17.39 -54.21
C GLN A 371 -49.06 -18.01 -53.98
N GLU A 372 -50.09 -17.38 -54.51
CA GLU A 372 -51.42 -18.07 -54.58
C GLU A 372 -51.22 -19.38 -55.36
N PRO A 373 -51.82 -20.48 -54.86
CA PRO A 373 -51.80 -21.72 -55.62
C PRO A 373 -52.46 -21.42 -56.97
N VAL A 374 -51.71 -21.61 -58.05
CA VAL A 374 -52.28 -21.54 -59.42
C VAL A 374 -53.40 -22.54 -59.49
N ASN A 375 -54.66 -22.08 -59.41
CA ASN A 375 -55.81 -22.93 -59.66
C ASN A 375 -55.67 -23.43 -61.08
N PRO A 376 -55.59 -24.73 -61.38
CA PRO A 376 -55.53 -25.21 -62.73
C PRO A 376 -56.78 -24.77 -63.48
N ASP A 377 -56.58 -24.04 -64.58
CA ASP A 377 -57.63 -23.55 -65.48
C ASP A 377 -58.48 -24.77 -65.92
N PRO A 378 -59.78 -24.83 -65.58
CA PRO A 378 -60.60 -26.01 -65.97
C PRO A 378 -60.90 -26.11 -67.45
N ASP A 379 -60.48 -25.16 -68.29
CA ASP A 379 -60.79 -25.09 -69.74
C ASP A 379 -59.56 -25.36 -70.66
N LYS A 380 -58.43 -25.87 -70.10
CA LYS A 380 -57.32 -26.27 -70.93
C LYS A 380 -57.43 -27.72 -71.28
N PRO A 381 -57.56 -28.11 -72.55
CA PRO A 381 -57.63 -29.50 -72.94
C PRO A 381 -56.34 -30.23 -72.61
N ASP A 382 -56.51 -31.44 -72.05
CA ASP A 382 -55.44 -32.35 -71.71
C ASP A 382 -54.50 -32.52 -72.89
N GLY A 383 -53.19 -32.27 -72.67
CA GLY A 383 -52.17 -32.63 -73.60
C GLY A 383 -52.05 -34.18 -73.73
N PRO A 384 -51.48 -34.69 -74.79
CA PRO A 384 -51.49 -36.09 -75.05
C PRO A 384 -50.81 -36.89 -73.94
N ASP A 385 -51.50 -38.03 -73.62
CA ASP A 385 -51.12 -39.05 -72.67
C ASP A 385 -49.67 -39.55 -72.96
N PRO A 386 -48.74 -39.48 -72.04
CA PRO A 386 -47.33 -39.88 -72.25
C PRO A 386 -47.18 -41.42 -72.40
N ASP A 387 -48.22 -42.25 -72.19
CA ASP A 387 -48.12 -43.72 -72.18
C ASP A 387 -48.53 -44.38 -73.50
N ASN A 388 -48.64 -43.67 -74.64
CA ASN A 388 -48.86 -44.32 -75.90
C ASN A 388 -47.72 -44.04 -76.91
N PRO A 389 -46.68 -44.84 -77.03
CA PRO A 389 -45.55 -44.60 -77.96
C PRO A 389 -46.03 -44.80 -79.40
N ASP A 390 -45.82 -43.77 -80.23
CA ASP A 390 -45.99 -43.80 -81.70
C ASP A 390 -44.84 -44.68 -82.27
N PRO A 391 -45.14 -45.67 -83.03
CA PRO A 391 -44.15 -46.72 -83.50
C PRO A 391 -43.26 -46.22 -84.65
N ASP A 392 -43.28 -44.97 -85.12
CA ASP A 392 -42.56 -44.55 -86.33
C ASP A 392 -41.57 -43.38 -86.20
N GLN A 393 -40.74 -43.30 -85.08
CA GLN A 393 -39.60 -42.37 -85.10
C GLN A 393 -38.28 -43.13 -84.76
N PRO A 394 -37.25 -42.99 -85.60
CA PRO A 394 -35.95 -43.58 -85.33
C PRO A 394 -35.16 -42.80 -84.23
N ASP A 395 -34.49 -43.62 -83.41
CA ASP A 395 -33.66 -43.26 -82.31
C ASP A 395 -32.62 -42.15 -82.67
N LYS A 396 -32.65 -41.10 -81.93
CA LYS A 396 -31.64 -40.06 -81.96
C LYS A 396 -30.60 -40.36 -80.88
N PRO A 397 -29.30 -40.42 -81.19
CA PRO A 397 -28.27 -40.68 -80.16
C PRO A 397 -28.17 -39.57 -79.10
N GLU A 398 -28.15 -39.99 -77.84
CA GLU A 398 -27.85 -39.09 -76.71
C GLU A 398 -26.39 -38.65 -76.77
N PRO A 399 -26.10 -37.42 -76.40
CA PRO A 399 -24.72 -36.96 -76.18
C PRO A 399 -24.24 -37.43 -74.81
N ASP A 400 -23.05 -38.03 -74.80
CA ASP A 400 -22.32 -38.46 -73.60
C ASP A 400 -22.11 -37.25 -72.66
N LYS A 401 -22.53 -37.47 -71.40
CA LYS A 401 -22.33 -36.49 -70.31
C LYS A 401 -21.06 -36.94 -69.57
N PRO A 402 -20.05 -36.09 -69.51
CA PRO A 402 -18.86 -36.40 -68.72
C PRO A 402 -19.19 -36.42 -67.23
N GLU A 403 -18.80 -37.48 -66.54
CA GLU A 403 -18.83 -37.59 -65.10
C GLU A 403 -17.79 -36.65 -64.47
N PRO A 404 -18.09 -35.99 -63.34
CA PRO A 404 -17.06 -35.25 -62.64
C PRO A 404 -16.19 -36.19 -61.81
N ASP A 405 -14.87 -36.06 -62.02
CA ASP A 405 -13.82 -36.73 -61.26
C ASP A 405 -13.99 -36.48 -59.74
N GLN A 406 -14.08 -37.55 -58.97
CA GLN A 406 -13.96 -37.50 -57.50
C GLN A 406 -12.48 -37.36 -57.15
N PRO A 407 -12.14 -36.47 -56.22
CA PRO A 407 -10.79 -36.42 -55.71
C PRO A 407 -10.53 -37.61 -54.74
N ASP A 408 -9.39 -38.24 -54.95
CA ASP A 408 -8.86 -39.35 -54.16
C ASP A 408 -8.68 -38.97 -52.69
N LYS A 409 -9.15 -39.87 -51.79
CA LYS A 409 -8.83 -39.82 -50.37
C LYS A 409 -7.38 -40.27 -50.16
N PRO A 410 -6.59 -39.55 -49.33
CA PRO A 410 -5.26 -40.01 -48.99
C PRO A 410 -5.28 -41.20 -48.05
N ASP A 411 -4.38 -42.17 -48.37
CA ASP A 411 -4.05 -43.38 -47.69
C ASP A 411 -3.36 -43.08 -46.31
N PRO A 412 -3.73 -43.75 -45.20
CA PRO A 412 -3.22 -43.46 -43.85
C PRO A 412 -1.86 -44.11 -43.48
N ASP A 413 -1.11 -44.76 -44.36
CA ASP A 413 0.11 -45.48 -44.01
C ASP A 413 1.36 -45.02 -44.77
N ASN A 414 1.91 -43.86 -44.46
CA ASN A 414 3.33 -43.62 -44.73
C ASN A 414 3.91 -42.54 -43.78
N PRO A 415 4.79 -42.92 -42.83
CA PRO A 415 5.48 -41.96 -41.98
C PRO A 415 6.83 -41.58 -42.58
N ASP A 416 6.89 -40.48 -43.32
CA ASP A 416 8.16 -39.78 -43.54
C ASP A 416 7.95 -38.26 -43.46
N LYS A 417 8.39 -37.77 -42.31
CA LYS A 417 8.43 -36.38 -41.88
C LYS A 417 9.74 -35.73 -42.32
N PRO A 418 9.74 -34.49 -42.77
CA PRO A 418 10.73 -33.55 -42.29
C PRO A 418 10.11 -32.35 -41.61
N GLU A 419 10.63 -32.05 -40.41
CA GLU A 419 10.33 -30.92 -39.59
C GLU A 419 10.79 -29.59 -40.27
N PRO A 420 10.04 -28.49 -40.14
CA PRO A 420 10.53 -27.18 -40.49
C PRO A 420 11.28 -26.58 -39.29
N GLY A 421 12.52 -26.12 -39.58
CA GLY A 421 13.44 -25.53 -38.64
C GLY A 421 12.91 -24.26 -37.99
N LYS A 422 13.19 -24.18 -36.69
CA LYS A 422 13.02 -23.02 -35.82
C LYS A 422 14.15 -22.02 -36.06
N PRO A 423 13.91 -20.73 -36.25
CA PRO A 423 15.00 -19.76 -36.28
C PRO A 423 15.43 -19.38 -34.86
N GLU A 424 16.72 -19.55 -34.58
CA GLU A 424 17.38 -18.99 -33.41
C GLU A 424 17.57 -17.47 -33.56
N PRO A 425 17.46 -16.68 -32.46
CA PRO A 425 17.84 -15.27 -32.49
C PRO A 425 19.33 -15.11 -32.29
N GLY A 426 19.95 -14.33 -33.18
CA GLY A 426 21.35 -14.02 -33.24
C GLY A 426 21.86 -13.23 -32.03
N LYS A 427 23.05 -13.63 -31.60
CA LYS A 427 23.92 -13.03 -30.60
C LYS A 427 24.68 -11.84 -31.22
N PRO A 428 24.74 -10.65 -30.60
CA PRO A 428 25.65 -9.61 -31.06
C PRO A 428 27.06 -9.84 -30.55
N GLY A 429 28.01 -9.58 -31.44
CA GLY A 429 29.43 -9.78 -31.27
C GLY A 429 30.12 -8.79 -30.32
N SER A 430 31.17 -9.27 -29.70
CA SER A 430 32.19 -8.50 -29.00
C SER A 430 33.22 -7.91 -29.99
N PRO A 431 33.81 -6.75 -29.69
CA PRO A 431 35.08 -6.38 -30.28
C PRO A 431 36.25 -6.71 -29.34
N ASP A 432 37.31 -7.18 -30.00
CA ASP A 432 38.64 -7.44 -29.51
C ASP A 432 39.37 -6.18 -29.01
N SER A 433 40.23 -6.33 -28.06
CA SER A 433 41.68 -6.21 -28.16
C SER A 433 42.32 -5.84 -26.81
N ASP A 434 43.30 -6.54 -26.52
CA ASP A 434 44.73 -6.50 -26.27
C ASP A 434 45.20 -6.50 -24.82
N GLN A 435 45.89 -7.63 -24.60
CA GLN A 435 47.19 -7.87 -23.96
C GLN A 435 47.67 -6.97 -22.79
N SER A 436 47.97 -7.54 -21.63
CA SER A 436 49.34 -7.96 -21.29
C SER A 436 49.46 -8.42 -19.83
N ASP A 437 50.08 -9.57 -19.73
CA ASP A 437 51.09 -10.05 -18.79
C ASP A 437 51.00 -9.87 -17.26
N SER A 438 50.97 -11.01 -16.67
CA SER A 438 51.96 -11.72 -15.83
C SER A 438 51.76 -11.77 -14.32
N LYS A 439 51.87 -13.05 -13.91
CA LYS A 439 52.39 -13.62 -12.66
C LYS A 439 51.47 -13.86 -11.46
N ASP A 440 51.07 -15.11 -11.42
CA ASP A 440 51.06 -15.98 -10.24
C ASP A 440 52.51 -16.11 -9.63
N PRO A 441 52.71 -16.43 -8.34
CA PRO A 441 52.40 -17.76 -7.86
C PRO A 441 52.12 -17.93 -6.33
N ALA A 442 51.59 -19.10 -6.03
CA ALA A 442 51.93 -20.00 -4.92
C ALA A 442 51.09 -19.98 -3.63
N LYS A 443 50.32 -21.06 -3.54
CA LYS A 443 50.01 -21.85 -2.33
C LYS A 443 51.29 -22.52 -1.79
N PRO A 444 51.45 -22.85 -0.48
CA PRO A 444 51.02 -24.10 0.12
C PRO A 444 50.54 -23.94 1.59
N GLY A 445 49.91 -24.84 2.26
CA GLY A 445 49.82 -26.26 2.39
C GLY A 445 49.32 -26.57 3.80
N SER A 446 48.38 -27.45 3.91
CA SER A 446 48.09 -28.58 4.76
C SER A 446 48.71 -28.71 6.18
N SER A 447 47.86 -29.13 7.12
CA SER A 447 47.86 -30.46 7.80
C SER A 447 46.90 -30.38 9.00
N ASP A 448 45.88 -31.20 9.05
CA ASP A 448 45.69 -32.44 9.84
C ASP A 448 45.94 -32.25 11.34
N ASP A 449 45.02 -32.62 12.23
CA ASP A 449 44.64 -33.96 12.62
C ASP A 449 43.61 -33.97 13.77
N SER A 450 42.62 -34.82 13.63
CA SER A 450 42.03 -35.83 14.51
C SER A 450 41.70 -35.52 15.98
N ALA A 451 40.52 -35.84 16.39
CA ALA A 451 40.00 -37.04 17.06
C ALA A 451 38.96 -36.73 18.14
N ALA A 452 37.75 -37.15 17.94
CA ALA A 452 37.01 -38.18 18.64
C ALA A 452 36.86 -38.12 20.18
N GLY A 453 35.63 -38.14 20.63
CA GLY A 453 35.26 -38.49 22.01
C GLY A 453 33.75 -38.52 22.25
N LYS A 454 33.18 -39.69 22.10
CA LYS A 454 31.80 -40.11 22.50
C LYS A 454 31.65 -40.18 24.02
N ALA A 455 30.43 -39.92 24.54
CA ALA A 455 29.55 -40.85 25.30
C ALA A 455 28.52 -40.01 26.05
N LYS A 456 27.19 -40.22 25.84
CA LYS A 456 26.25 -41.11 26.53
C LYS A 456 26.27 -40.95 28.06
N THR A 457 25.20 -40.74 28.78
CA THR A 457 23.90 -41.42 28.89
C THR A 457 23.05 -40.79 29.98
N ASN A 458 21.71 -40.87 29.85
CA ASN A 458 20.66 -41.21 30.83
C ASN A 458 20.60 -40.38 32.12
N GLY A 459 19.49 -40.00 32.63
CA GLY A 459 18.12 -40.47 32.61
C GLY A 459 17.36 -39.88 33.77
N ALA A 460 16.06 -39.88 33.62
CA ALA A 460 15.03 -40.14 34.61
C ALA A 460 14.64 -39.10 35.66
N GLU A 461 13.40 -38.60 35.46
CA GLU A 461 12.24 -38.64 36.40
C GLU A 461 12.37 -37.96 37.76
N ASN A 462 11.53 -37.06 38.14
CA ASN A 462 10.20 -37.26 38.69
C ASN A 462 9.63 -35.99 39.34
N SER A 463 8.38 -35.70 39.03
CA SER A 463 7.26 -35.25 39.85
C SER A 463 7.44 -34.15 40.91
N GLY A 464 6.51 -33.18 40.84
CA GLY A 464 5.99 -32.60 42.09
C GLY A 464 5.39 -31.22 41.96
N GLN A 465 4.13 -31.15 41.60
CA GLN A 465 3.01 -30.33 42.13
C GLN A 465 3.21 -28.83 42.43
N LYS A 466 2.42 -28.05 41.69
CA LYS A 466 1.34 -27.11 42.09
C LYS A 466 1.67 -25.95 43.04
N ALA A 467 1.55 -24.74 42.47
CA ALA A 467 0.65 -23.74 43.00
C ALA A 467 0.37 -22.64 41.96
N SER A 468 -0.89 -22.40 41.79
CA SER A 468 -1.53 -21.44 40.88
C SER A 468 -1.37 -20.01 41.37
N SER A 469 -1.10 -19.07 40.47
CA SER A 469 -1.71 -17.75 40.54
C SER A 469 -2.01 -17.25 39.16
N LYS A 470 -3.30 -17.09 38.87
CA LYS A 470 -3.90 -16.49 37.69
C LYS A 470 -3.55 -15.01 37.67
N SER A 471 -2.98 -14.55 36.57
CA SER A 471 -3.09 -13.19 36.11
C SER A 471 -3.61 -13.23 34.70
N SER A 472 -4.78 -12.65 34.50
CA SER A 472 -5.56 -12.60 33.28
C SER A 472 -4.86 -11.74 32.25
N ALA A 473 -4.30 -12.35 31.23
CA ALA A 473 -3.99 -11.66 29.98
C ALA A 473 -5.27 -11.69 29.13
N GLN A 474 -5.88 -10.55 29.00
CA GLN A 474 -7.02 -10.33 28.11
C GLN A 474 -6.51 -10.31 26.68
N GLN A 475 -6.81 -11.38 25.99
CA GLN A 475 -6.63 -11.54 24.56
C GLN A 475 -7.63 -10.61 23.87
N LEU A 476 -7.17 -9.48 23.33
CA LEU A 476 -7.95 -8.66 22.44
C LEU A 476 -7.96 -9.31 21.06
N ALA A 477 -9.14 -9.66 20.63
CA ALA A 477 -9.44 -10.15 19.30
C ALA A 477 -8.98 -9.13 18.25
N ASP A 478 -8.23 -9.62 17.27
CA ASP A 478 -7.81 -8.96 16.05
C ASP A 478 -9.05 -8.74 15.17
N THR A 479 -9.57 -7.51 15.15
CA THR A 479 -10.48 -7.06 14.09
C THR A 479 -9.73 -6.02 13.29
N GLY A 480 -9.40 -6.40 12.05
CA GLY A 480 -8.71 -5.57 11.08
C GLY A 480 -9.39 -4.23 10.81
N ASP A 481 -8.59 -3.29 10.54
CA ASP A 481 -8.70 -1.93 10.02
C ASP A 481 -8.08 -0.91 10.99
N LYS A 482 -6.76 -0.80 10.92
CA LYS A 482 -6.02 0.33 11.51
C LYS A 482 -5.56 1.26 10.39
N ALA A 483 -6.21 2.40 10.34
CA ALA A 483 -5.83 3.52 9.49
C ALA A 483 -4.47 4.15 9.90
N PRO A 484 -3.84 4.91 8.97
CA PRO A 484 -2.48 5.40 9.14
C PRO A 484 -2.31 6.50 10.18
N LEU A 485 -1.44 6.27 11.16
CA LEU A 485 -0.91 7.33 12.02
C LEU A 485 0.06 8.20 11.22
N ALA A 486 -0.31 9.45 10.95
CA ALA A 486 0.63 10.45 10.50
C ALA A 486 1.25 11.07 11.75
N VAL A 487 2.52 10.79 12.02
CA VAL A 487 3.30 11.48 13.04
C VAL A 487 3.82 12.75 12.38
N ALA A 488 3.21 13.89 12.70
CA ALA A 488 3.76 15.20 12.36
C ALA A 488 4.67 15.64 13.51
N VAL A 489 5.96 15.37 13.39
CA VAL A 489 6.98 15.95 14.29
C VAL A 489 7.70 17.04 13.50
N ALA A 490 7.56 18.27 13.91
CA ALA A 490 8.29 19.39 13.34
C ALA A 490 9.80 19.23 13.66
N ALA A 491 10.59 18.97 12.64
CA ALA A 491 12.03 18.83 12.75
C ALA A 491 12.70 20.21 12.81
N GLY A 492 12.53 20.95 13.90
CA GLY A 492 13.05 22.32 13.97
C GLY A 492 13.93 22.68 15.16
N ALA A 493 13.71 22.06 16.32
CA ALA A 493 14.26 22.63 17.56
C ALA A 493 15.52 21.97 18.13
N VAL A 494 15.87 20.74 17.73
CA VAL A 494 16.95 19.99 18.40
C VAL A 494 18.36 20.36 17.90
N ALA A 495 18.51 21.00 16.74
CA ALA A 495 19.82 21.44 16.25
C ALA A 495 20.41 22.63 17.04
N LEU A 496 19.59 23.35 17.80
CA LEU A 496 20.04 24.53 18.57
C LEU A 496 20.61 24.17 19.96
N ILE A 497 20.22 23.05 20.55
CA ILE A 497 20.68 22.64 21.88
C ILE A 497 22.14 22.21 21.87
N ALA A 498 22.61 21.55 20.84
CA ALA A 498 24.01 21.17 20.70
C ALA A 498 24.94 22.38 20.44
N LEU A 499 24.42 23.44 19.77
CA LEU A 499 25.17 24.67 19.53
C LEU A 499 25.20 25.57 20.77
N GLY A 500 24.16 25.56 21.62
CA GLY A 500 24.09 26.35 22.84
C GLY A 500 25.11 25.90 23.88
N LEU A 501 25.28 24.62 24.08
CA LEU A 501 26.27 24.04 25.00
C LEU A 501 27.73 24.29 24.54
N GLU A 502 27.98 24.36 23.26
CA GLU A 502 29.31 24.61 22.72
C GLU A 502 29.68 26.12 22.75
N LEU A 503 28.70 27.02 22.68
CA LEU A 503 28.88 28.45 22.84
C LEU A 503 29.07 28.88 24.30
N LEU A 504 28.48 28.20 25.28
CA LEU A 504 28.71 28.42 26.73
C LEU A 504 30.11 27.96 27.15
N ARG A 505 30.66 26.88 26.57
CA ARG A 505 32.07 26.50 26.81
C ARG A 505 33.10 27.50 26.29
N ARG A 506 32.77 28.35 25.32
CA ARG A 506 33.66 29.37 24.74
C ARG A 506 33.67 30.72 25.49
N ARG A 507 32.74 30.94 26.42
CA ARG A 507 32.65 32.23 27.14
C ARG A 507 33.36 32.29 28.47
N HIS A 508 33.91 31.22 29.00
CA HIS A 508 34.74 31.22 30.20
C HIS A 508 36.11 30.54 29.94
N PRO A 509 37.12 31.26 29.43
CA PRO A 509 38.50 30.85 29.58
C PRO A 509 39.03 31.52 30.87
N GLY A 510 39.17 30.71 31.93
CA GLY A 510 40.09 31.02 33.04
C GLY A 510 39.56 31.88 34.16
N ALA A 511 39.18 31.26 35.25
CA ALA A 511 39.51 31.69 36.60
C ALA A 511 39.74 30.41 37.44
#